data_ab070436a97a8386d9055a3cea2a9261
#
_entry.id   ab070436a97a8386d9055a3cea2a9261
#
_cell.length_a   1.000
_cell.length_b   1.000
_cell.length_c   1.000
_cell.angle_alpha   90.00
_cell.angle_beta   90.00
_cell.angle_gamma   90.00
#
_symmetry.space_group_name_H-M   'P 1'
#
loop_
_entity.id
_entity.type
_entity.pdbx_description
1 polymer ?
#
loop_
_entity_poly.entity_id
_entity_poly.type
_entity_poly.pdbx_seq_one_letter_code
_entity_poly.pdbx_strand_id
1 'polypeptide(L)'
;VVLLVVLLILGTLLVKNKNLFVVASVNGSPVWRWTLEQKLVSRYADQTIDEITSEVLIAQAAKSKGVTATTAEVSQKITDIEKSLNGKIILKDALSQQGMTMEDLQNQIKLQILMEKMTEGQVVVSDQEVSDYLENNKSLLISTEEGAMKEEAKKAVVDSKKSATLRQFFTDLKAKAKISKYL
;
A
#
# COMPACT_ATOMS: atom_id res chain seq x y z
N VAL A 1 45.23 -19.03 -26.52
CA VAL A 1 45.67 -17.91 -25.67
C VAL A 1 44.50 -16.97 -25.37
N VAL A 2 43.76 -16.46 -26.38
CA VAL A 2 42.62 -15.54 -26.21
C VAL A 2 41.51 -16.16 -25.35
N LEU A 3 41.15 -17.41 -25.55
CA LEU A 3 40.11 -18.11 -24.78
C LEU A 3 40.49 -18.24 -23.29
N LEU A 4 41.76 -18.50 -22.96
CA LEU A 4 42.27 -18.55 -21.57
C LEU A 4 42.22 -17.19 -20.88
N VAL A 5 42.53 -16.12 -21.61
CA VAL A 5 42.47 -14.75 -21.09
C VAL A 5 41.02 -14.34 -20.81
N VAL A 6 40.08 -14.69 -21.70
CA VAL A 6 38.65 -14.46 -21.48
C VAL A 6 38.12 -15.21 -20.28
N LEU A 7 38.49 -16.51 -20.09
CA LEU A 7 38.13 -17.30 -18.92
C LEU A 7 38.69 -16.74 -17.61
N LEU A 8 39.93 -16.21 -17.62
CA LEU A 8 40.54 -15.57 -16.47
C LEU A 8 39.83 -14.24 -16.11
N ILE A 9 39.47 -13.43 -17.10
CA ILE A 9 38.73 -12.19 -16.88
C ILE A 9 37.31 -12.50 -16.36
N LEU A 10 36.61 -13.48 -16.92
CA LEU A 10 35.31 -13.92 -16.40
C LEU A 10 35.43 -14.47 -14.97
N GLY A 11 36.45 -15.26 -14.68
CA GLY A 11 36.70 -15.80 -13.35
C GLY A 11 36.95 -14.69 -12.31
N THR A 12 37.76 -13.69 -12.65
CA THR A 12 38.05 -12.55 -11.75
C THR A 12 36.79 -11.67 -11.55
N LEU A 13 35.96 -11.46 -12.59
CA LEU A 13 34.70 -10.75 -12.49
C LEU A 13 33.68 -11.49 -11.61
N LEU A 14 33.61 -12.79 -11.71
CA LEU A 14 32.74 -13.63 -10.87
C LEU A 14 33.16 -13.61 -9.39
N VAL A 15 34.46 -13.68 -9.11
CA VAL A 15 34.99 -13.62 -7.75
C VAL A 15 34.80 -12.21 -7.14
N LYS A 16 35.01 -11.18 -7.92
CA LYS A 16 34.83 -9.78 -7.45
C LYS A 16 33.37 -9.41 -7.21
N ASN A 17 32.44 -10.06 -7.94
CA ASN A 17 31.01 -9.82 -7.85
C ASN A 17 30.25 -11.03 -7.27
N LYS A 18 30.86 -11.81 -6.40
CA LYS A 18 30.24 -12.99 -5.77
C LYS A 18 28.87 -12.71 -5.15
N ASN A 19 28.64 -11.47 -4.66
CA ASN A 19 27.39 -11.04 -4.08
C ASN A 19 26.21 -11.03 -5.08
N LEU A 20 26.49 -11.05 -6.39
CA LEU A 20 25.45 -11.17 -7.42
C LEU A 20 24.85 -12.58 -7.46
N PHE A 21 25.62 -13.61 -7.08
CA PHE A 21 25.22 -15.01 -7.21
C PHE A 21 25.02 -15.71 -5.88
N VAL A 22 25.75 -15.30 -4.84
CA VAL A 22 25.71 -15.91 -3.50
C VAL A 22 25.21 -14.89 -2.50
N VAL A 23 24.13 -15.23 -1.79
CA VAL A 23 23.48 -14.36 -0.79
C VAL A 23 23.94 -14.66 0.63
N ALA A 24 24.42 -15.88 0.90
CA ALA A 24 24.97 -16.30 2.19
C ALA A 24 25.92 -17.48 2.00
N SER A 25 26.71 -17.80 3.03
CA SER A 25 27.51 -19.03 3.11
C SER A 25 27.37 -19.64 4.50
N VAL A 26 27.15 -20.95 4.56
CA VAL A 26 27.04 -21.71 5.81
C VAL A 26 28.12 -22.80 5.80
N ASN A 27 29.08 -22.72 6.69
CA ASN A 27 30.22 -23.65 6.80
C ASN A 27 30.93 -23.84 5.44
N GLY A 28 31.10 -22.77 4.66
CA GLY A 28 31.72 -22.80 3.34
C GLY A 28 30.77 -23.16 2.18
N SER A 29 29.59 -23.71 2.45
CA SER A 29 28.57 -24.05 1.44
C SER A 29 27.81 -22.78 1.02
N PRO A 30 27.77 -22.40 -0.29
CA PRO A 30 27.09 -21.21 -0.74
C PRO A 30 25.57 -21.38 -0.74
N VAL A 31 24.86 -20.33 -0.32
CA VAL A 31 23.43 -20.15 -0.55
C VAL A 31 23.28 -19.28 -1.78
N TRP A 32 22.74 -19.84 -2.84
CA TRP A 32 22.63 -19.19 -4.12
C TRP A 32 21.46 -18.21 -4.18
N ARG A 33 21.64 -17.11 -4.91
CA ARG A 33 20.58 -16.10 -5.11
C ARG A 33 19.32 -16.69 -5.73
N TRP A 34 19.44 -17.50 -6.77
CA TRP A 34 18.28 -18.14 -7.42
C TRP A 34 17.46 -19.02 -6.47
N THR A 35 18.13 -19.70 -5.51
CA THR A 35 17.41 -20.50 -4.50
C THR A 35 16.58 -19.62 -3.58
N LEU A 36 17.11 -18.46 -3.19
CA LEU A 36 16.35 -17.46 -2.42
C LEU A 36 15.19 -16.92 -3.25
N GLU A 37 15.47 -16.48 -4.48
CA GLU A 37 14.44 -15.92 -5.38
C GLU A 37 13.32 -16.94 -5.66
N GLN A 38 13.66 -18.19 -5.95
CA GLN A 38 12.66 -19.24 -6.16
C GLN A 38 11.77 -19.44 -4.93
N LYS A 39 12.35 -19.42 -3.71
CA LYS A 39 11.59 -19.52 -2.47
C LYS A 39 10.71 -18.29 -2.21
N LEU A 40 11.17 -17.09 -2.55
CA LEU A 40 10.40 -15.87 -2.43
C LEU A 40 9.24 -15.88 -3.44
N VAL A 41 9.52 -16.21 -4.70
CA VAL A 41 8.49 -16.33 -5.73
C VAL A 41 7.43 -17.35 -5.33
N SER A 42 7.83 -18.57 -4.93
CA SER A 42 6.88 -19.60 -4.54
C SER A 42 6.00 -19.27 -3.33
N ARG A 43 6.44 -18.34 -2.47
CA ARG A 43 5.69 -17.97 -1.26
C ARG A 43 4.85 -16.71 -1.43
N TYR A 44 5.37 -15.73 -2.16
CA TYR A 44 4.84 -14.37 -2.13
C TYR A 44 4.40 -13.84 -3.49
N ALA A 45 4.70 -14.54 -4.59
CA ALA A 45 4.48 -13.99 -5.92
C ALA A 45 3.02 -13.66 -6.19
N ASP A 46 2.08 -14.52 -5.82
CA ASP A 46 0.65 -14.27 -6.07
C ASP A 46 0.18 -13.00 -5.37
N GLN A 47 0.50 -12.84 -4.08
CA GLN A 47 0.14 -11.66 -3.31
C GLN A 47 0.82 -10.41 -3.87
N THR A 48 2.12 -10.47 -4.12
CA THR A 48 2.90 -9.34 -4.63
C THR A 48 2.41 -8.89 -6.02
N ILE A 49 2.08 -9.85 -6.89
CA ILE A 49 1.52 -9.53 -8.21
C ILE A 49 0.14 -8.89 -8.08
N ASP A 50 -0.69 -9.34 -7.16
CA ASP A 50 -2.00 -8.73 -6.93
C ASP A 50 -1.87 -7.29 -6.38
N GLU A 51 -0.89 -7.02 -5.52
CA GLU A 51 -0.55 -5.68 -5.04
C GLU A 51 -0.09 -4.78 -6.20
N ILE A 52 0.93 -5.20 -6.95
CA ILE A 52 1.46 -4.45 -8.10
C ILE A 52 0.36 -4.21 -9.14
N THR A 53 -0.46 -5.20 -9.44
CA THR A 53 -1.58 -5.08 -10.37
C THR A 53 -2.58 -4.01 -9.89
N SER A 54 -2.87 -4.00 -8.59
CA SER A 54 -3.77 -3.02 -7.98
C SER A 54 -3.20 -1.60 -8.11
N GLU A 55 -1.92 -1.42 -7.82
CA GLU A 55 -1.22 -0.14 -7.99
C GLU A 55 -1.27 0.36 -9.43
N VAL A 56 -0.97 -0.52 -10.39
CA VAL A 56 -1.00 -0.20 -11.82
C VAL A 56 -2.40 0.22 -12.27
N LEU A 57 -3.44 -0.50 -11.83
CA LEU A 57 -4.82 -0.18 -12.16
C LEU A 57 -5.25 1.19 -11.64
N ILE A 58 -4.93 1.49 -10.37
CA ILE A 58 -5.23 2.79 -9.75
C ILE A 58 -4.49 3.91 -10.50
N ALA A 59 -3.19 3.71 -10.78
CA ALA A 59 -2.39 4.70 -11.49
C ALA A 59 -2.91 4.97 -12.91
N GLN A 60 -3.31 3.93 -13.65
CA GLN A 60 -3.91 4.05 -14.98
C GLN A 60 -5.25 4.78 -14.94
N ALA A 61 -6.12 4.43 -13.99
CA ALA A 61 -7.41 5.09 -13.80
C ALA A 61 -7.26 6.57 -13.43
N ALA A 62 -6.32 6.89 -12.53
CA ALA A 62 -6.00 8.27 -12.16
C ALA A 62 -5.50 9.06 -13.37
N LYS A 63 -4.57 8.50 -14.14
CA LYS A 63 -4.05 9.12 -15.36
C LYS A 63 -5.16 9.39 -16.37
N SER A 64 -6.07 8.43 -16.59
CA SER A 64 -7.18 8.59 -17.53
C SER A 64 -8.18 9.67 -17.13
N LYS A 65 -8.32 9.91 -15.80
CA LYS A 65 -9.19 10.96 -15.23
C LYS A 65 -8.46 12.30 -15.01
N GLY A 66 -7.17 12.39 -15.32
CA GLY A 66 -6.37 13.59 -15.05
C GLY A 66 -6.15 13.89 -13.56
N VAL A 67 -6.28 12.86 -12.70
CA VAL A 67 -6.13 12.97 -11.24
C VAL A 67 -4.69 12.71 -10.85
N THR A 68 -4.15 13.56 -9.97
CA THR A 68 -2.78 13.44 -9.45
C THR A 68 -2.75 13.56 -7.93
N ALA A 69 -1.79 12.89 -7.30
CA ALA A 69 -1.44 13.08 -5.90
C ALA A 69 -0.12 13.83 -5.83
N THR A 70 -0.12 15.00 -5.21
CA THR A 70 1.08 15.83 -5.06
C THR A 70 1.92 15.39 -3.87
N THR A 71 3.22 15.70 -3.90
CA THR A 71 4.12 15.44 -2.76
C THR A 71 3.65 16.16 -1.49
N ALA A 72 3.09 17.36 -1.62
CA ALA A 72 2.57 18.11 -0.49
C ALA A 72 1.39 17.39 0.20
N GLU A 73 0.46 16.82 -0.58
CA GLU A 73 -0.67 16.05 -0.03
C GLU A 73 -0.20 14.78 0.68
N VAL A 74 0.77 14.06 0.10
CA VAL A 74 1.37 12.88 0.72
C VAL A 74 2.06 13.26 2.04
N SER A 75 2.88 14.32 2.05
CA SER A 75 3.56 14.79 3.25
C SER A 75 2.58 15.24 4.33
N GLN A 76 1.49 15.92 3.97
CA GLN A 76 0.45 16.30 4.92
C GLN A 76 -0.20 15.09 5.58
N LYS A 77 -0.56 14.07 4.82
CA LYS A 77 -1.13 12.82 5.36
C LYS A 77 -0.16 12.12 6.32
N ILE A 78 1.15 12.09 5.99
CA ILE A 78 2.18 11.53 6.89
C ILE A 78 2.22 12.33 8.19
N THR A 79 2.26 13.67 8.11
CA THR A 79 2.25 14.53 9.30
C THR A 79 1.00 14.29 10.16
N ASP A 80 -0.16 14.06 9.56
CA ASP A 80 -1.39 13.79 10.30
C ASP A 80 -1.34 12.42 10.98
N ILE A 81 -0.74 11.41 10.34
CA ILE A 81 -0.47 10.10 10.95
C ILE A 81 0.49 10.27 12.15
N GLU A 82 1.60 10.99 11.98
CA GLU A 82 2.55 11.24 13.07
C GLU A 82 1.90 11.95 14.27
N LYS A 83 1.06 12.95 14.01
CA LYS A 83 0.28 13.63 15.07
C LYS A 83 -0.67 12.68 15.78
N SER A 84 -1.31 11.75 15.06
CA SER A 84 -2.23 10.78 15.66
C SER A 84 -1.54 9.79 16.58
N LEU A 85 -0.24 9.55 16.40
CA LEU A 85 0.59 8.72 17.27
C LEU A 85 0.95 9.42 18.60
N ASN A 86 0.61 10.72 18.74
CA ASN A 86 0.81 11.53 19.96
C ASN A 86 2.25 11.47 20.54
N GLY A 87 3.24 11.27 19.70
CA GLY A 87 4.66 11.14 20.11
C GLY A 87 4.97 9.87 20.92
N LYS A 88 4.02 8.98 21.13
CA LYS A 88 4.20 7.74 21.90
C LYS A 88 4.96 6.67 21.10
N ILE A 89 4.87 6.72 19.78
CA ILE A 89 5.50 5.75 18.87
C ILE A 89 6.14 6.56 17.75
N ILE A 90 7.39 6.23 17.44
CA ILE A 90 8.07 6.79 16.26
C ILE A 90 7.54 6.06 15.03
N LEU A 91 7.00 6.80 14.06
CA LEU A 91 6.39 6.23 12.85
C LEU A 91 7.32 5.24 12.14
N LYS A 92 8.61 5.59 12.01
CA LYS A 92 9.62 4.73 11.40
C LYS A 92 9.76 3.37 12.10
N ASP A 93 9.69 3.35 13.44
CA ASP A 93 9.82 2.13 14.22
C ASP A 93 8.55 1.26 14.06
N ALA A 94 7.37 1.89 14.05
CA ALA A 94 6.11 1.20 13.79
C ALA A 94 6.08 0.54 12.41
N LEU A 95 6.56 1.23 11.37
CA LEU A 95 6.68 0.69 10.02
C LEU A 95 7.67 -0.48 9.96
N SER A 96 8.83 -0.32 10.60
CA SER A 96 9.86 -1.37 10.63
C SER A 96 9.36 -2.65 11.30
N GLN A 97 8.54 -2.55 12.35
CA GLN A 97 7.90 -3.71 13.00
C GLN A 97 6.93 -4.44 12.08
N GLN A 98 6.35 -3.74 11.11
CA GLN A 98 5.46 -4.32 10.08
C GLN A 98 6.22 -4.72 8.81
N GLY A 99 7.55 -4.61 8.78
CA GLY A 99 8.36 -4.89 7.60
C GLY A 99 8.19 -3.87 6.48
N MET A 100 7.66 -2.67 6.79
CA MET A 100 7.40 -1.59 5.84
C MET A 100 8.49 -0.54 5.89
N THR A 101 8.77 0.07 4.74
CA THR A 101 9.62 1.26 4.61
C THR A 101 8.78 2.54 4.59
N MET A 102 9.42 3.69 4.76
CA MET A 102 8.78 4.99 4.56
C MET A 102 8.31 5.18 3.11
N GLU A 103 9.02 4.60 2.15
CA GLU A 103 8.65 4.64 0.73
C GLU A 103 7.35 3.84 0.47
N ASP A 104 7.20 2.67 1.08
CA ASP A 104 5.97 1.88 1.00
C ASP A 104 4.78 2.67 1.55
N LEU A 105 4.93 3.32 2.70
CA LEU A 105 3.90 4.19 3.27
C LEU A 105 3.55 5.34 2.33
N GLN A 106 4.55 6.02 1.76
CA GLN A 106 4.33 7.12 0.81
C GLN A 106 3.54 6.64 -0.41
N ASN A 107 3.88 5.48 -0.96
CA ASN A 107 3.20 4.88 -2.10
C ASN A 107 1.75 4.51 -1.76
N GLN A 108 1.50 3.90 -0.60
CA GLN A 108 0.15 3.59 -0.13
C GLN A 108 -0.71 4.85 0.02
N ILE A 109 -0.16 5.89 0.67
CA ILE A 109 -0.86 7.18 0.83
C ILE A 109 -1.14 7.82 -0.53
N LYS A 110 -0.19 7.78 -1.46
CA LYS A 110 -0.38 8.28 -2.81
C LYS A 110 -1.55 7.59 -3.52
N LEU A 111 -1.61 6.27 -3.46
CA LEU A 111 -2.70 5.48 -4.05
C LEU A 111 -4.04 5.81 -3.39
N GLN A 112 -4.05 5.95 -2.06
CA GLN A 112 -5.24 6.36 -1.32
C GLN A 112 -5.74 7.73 -1.76
N ILE A 113 -4.87 8.74 -1.88
CA ILE A 113 -5.23 10.09 -2.34
C ILE A 113 -5.81 10.04 -3.76
N LEU A 114 -5.19 9.25 -4.66
CA LEU A 114 -5.71 9.07 -6.02
C LEU A 114 -7.13 8.50 -6.02
N MET A 115 -7.37 7.45 -5.25
CA MET A 115 -8.69 6.84 -5.13
C MET A 115 -9.70 7.81 -4.51
N GLU A 116 -9.34 8.51 -3.44
CA GLU A 116 -10.18 9.53 -2.80
C GLU A 116 -10.62 10.59 -3.80
N LYS A 117 -9.69 11.15 -4.56
CA LYS A 117 -9.97 12.17 -5.59
C LYS A 117 -10.82 11.63 -6.75
N MET A 118 -10.58 10.38 -7.16
CA MET A 118 -11.37 9.76 -8.24
C MET A 118 -12.82 9.45 -7.85
N THR A 119 -13.09 9.36 -6.56
CA THR A 119 -14.43 9.09 -5.99
C THR A 119 -15.04 10.31 -5.31
N GLU A 120 -14.38 11.46 -5.40
CA GLU A 120 -14.88 12.72 -4.84
C GLU A 120 -16.28 13.04 -5.37
N GLY A 121 -17.18 13.49 -4.49
CA GLY A 121 -18.57 13.78 -4.83
C GLY A 121 -19.50 12.55 -4.94
N GLN A 122 -18.99 11.32 -4.84
CA GLN A 122 -19.85 10.13 -4.88
C GLN A 122 -20.42 9.75 -3.50
N VAL A 123 -19.90 10.33 -2.43
CA VAL A 123 -20.36 10.06 -1.07
C VAL A 123 -21.43 11.10 -0.70
N VAL A 124 -22.68 10.65 -0.68
CA VAL A 124 -23.82 11.45 -0.22
C VAL A 124 -24.37 10.81 1.05
N VAL A 125 -24.49 11.57 2.11
CA VAL A 125 -25.04 11.14 3.41
C VAL A 125 -26.33 11.88 3.66
N SER A 126 -27.41 11.17 3.94
CA SER A 126 -28.69 11.73 4.31
C SER A 126 -28.82 11.89 5.83
N ASP A 127 -29.68 12.82 6.28
CA ASP A 127 -29.98 12.97 7.69
C ASP A 127 -30.61 11.71 8.30
N GLN A 128 -31.37 10.93 7.50
CA GLN A 128 -31.94 9.67 7.94
C GLN A 128 -30.85 8.66 8.30
N GLU A 129 -29.82 8.50 7.49
CA GLU A 129 -28.71 7.57 7.75
C GLU A 129 -27.93 7.96 9.03
N VAL A 130 -27.78 9.26 9.28
CA VAL A 130 -27.17 9.75 10.52
C VAL A 130 -28.06 9.42 11.73
N SER A 131 -29.37 9.60 11.61
CA SER A 131 -30.33 9.29 12.67
C SER A 131 -30.38 7.77 12.95
N ASP A 132 -30.44 6.94 11.91
CA ASP A 132 -30.42 5.48 12.01
C ASP A 132 -29.12 4.98 12.68
N TYR A 133 -27.98 5.58 12.29
CA TYR A 133 -26.69 5.25 12.92
C TYR A 133 -26.68 5.62 14.40
N LEU A 134 -27.18 6.81 14.75
CA LEU A 134 -27.28 7.29 16.12
C LEU A 134 -28.14 6.36 16.98
N GLU A 135 -29.29 5.95 16.48
CA GLU A 135 -30.22 5.08 17.19
C GLU A 135 -29.61 3.69 17.45
N ASN A 136 -28.97 3.12 16.42
CA ASN A 136 -28.40 1.78 16.52
C ASN A 136 -27.04 1.70 17.23
N ASN A 137 -26.31 2.81 17.37
CA ASN A 137 -24.94 2.84 17.89
C ASN A 137 -24.73 3.79 19.08
N LYS A 138 -25.82 4.24 19.73
CA LYS A 138 -25.75 5.23 20.80
C LYS A 138 -24.78 4.86 21.92
N SER A 139 -24.68 3.57 22.24
CA SER A 139 -23.76 3.05 23.28
C SER A 139 -22.28 3.02 22.86
N LEU A 140 -21.97 3.18 21.58
CA LEU A 140 -20.60 3.17 21.05
C LEU A 140 -20.04 4.59 20.88
N LEU A 141 -20.89 5.62 20.98
CA LEU A 141 -20.48 7.00 20.85
C LEU A 141 -19.75 7.47 22.11
N ILE A 142 -18.68 8.23 21.92
CA ILE A 142 -17.85 8.75 23.02
C ILE A 142 -18.50 9.99 23.62
N SER A 143 -19.15 10.79 22.80
CA SER A 143 -19.80 12.03 23.19
C SER A 143 -21.10 11.76 23.96
N THR A 144 -21.40 12.58 24.96
CA THR A 144 -22.62 12.48 25.76
C THR A 144 -23.63 13.59 25.44
N GLU A 145 -23.20 14.66 24.79
CA GLU A 145 -24.07 15.77 24.36
C GLU A 145 -24.70 15.42 23.01
N GLU A 146 -25.99 15.66 22.86
CA GLU A 146 -26.77 15.29 21.67
C GLU A 146 -26.19 15.85 20.37
N GLY A 147 -25.76 17.12 20.36
CA GLY A 147 -25.15 17.76 19.21
C GLY A 147 -23.81 17.11 18.83
N ALA A 148 -22.97 16.81 19.82
CA ALA A 148 -21.68 16.14 19.59
C ALA A 148 -21.87 14.70 19.16
N MET A 149 -22.84 13.95 19.70
CA MET A 149 -23.19 12.61 19.21
C MET A 149 -23.64 12.61 17.75
N LYS A 150 -24.42 13.62 17.34
CA LYS A 150 -24.86 13.74 15.94
C LYS A 150 -23.70 13.98 14.97
N GLU A 151 -22.74 14.83 15.35
CA GLU A 151 -21.53 15.06 14.53
C GLU A 151 -20.63 13.83 14.48
N GLU A 152 -20.48 13.12 15.61
CA GLU A 152 -19.73 11.85 15.67
C GLU A 152 -20.39 10.78 14.79
N ALA A 153 -21.71 10.62 14.88
CA ALA A 153 -22.48 9.71 14.03
C ALA A 153 -22.35 10.07 12.54
N LYS A 154 -22.48 11.36 12.21
CA LYS A 154 -22.32 11.85 10.84
C LYS A 154 -20.94 11.51 10.28
N LYS A 155 -19.89 11.76 11.07
CA LYS A 155 -18.52 11.40 10.69
C LYS A 155 -18.39 9.90 10.46
N ALA A 156 -18.91 9.07 11.35
CA ALA A 156 -18.85 7.61 11.22
C ALA A 156 -19.59 7.11 9.96
N VAL A 157 -20.76 7.66 9.65
CA VAL A 157 -21.52 7.35 8.43
C VAL A 157 -20.74 7.78 7.17
N VAL A 158 -20.17 8.99 7.16
CA VAL A 158 -19.33 9.49 6.06
C VAL A 158 -18.14 8.56 5.83
N ASP A 159 -17.40 8.21 6.89
CA ASP A 159 -16.20 7.37 6.80
C ASP A 159 -16.55 5.95 6.33
N SER A 160 -17.68 5.39 6.80
CA SER A 160 -18.20 4.10 6.36
C SER A 160 -18.57 4.10 4.88
N LYS A 161 -19.33 5.10 4.44
CA LYS A 161 -19.72 5.26 3.03
C LYS A 161 -18.51 5.51 2.13
N LYS A 162 -17.57 6.34 2.55
CA LYS A 162 -16.32 6.58 1.84
C LYS A 162 -15.57 5.27 1.62
N SER A 163 -15.42 4.47 2.67
CA SER A 163 -14.76 3.17 2.59
C SER A 163 -15.49 2.20 1.66
N ALA A 164 -16.83 2.18 1.69
CA ALA A 164 -17.64 1.35 0.80
C ALA A 164 -17.50 1.80 -0.67
N THR A 165 -17.55 3.11 -0.93
CA THR A 165 -17.37 3.68 -2.27
C THR A 165 -15.99 3.37 -2.84
N LEU A 166 -14.93 3.51 -2.03
CA LEU A 166 -13.57 3.16 -2.44
C LEU A 166 -13.44 1.68 -2.78
N ARG A 167 -14.00 0.78 -1.96
CA ARG A 167 -14.00 -0.66 -2.24
C ARG A 167 -14.76 -1.00 -3.52
N GLN A 168 -15.95 -0.43 -3.70
CA GLN A 168 -16.74 -0.65 -4.90
C GLN A 168 -16.01 -0.15 -6.15
N PHE A 169 -15.49 1.07 -6.10
CA PHE A 169 -14.71 1.66 -7.18
C PHE A 169 -13.52 0.76 -7.59
N PHE A 170 -12.77 0.24 -6.62
CA PHE A 170 -11.66 -0.65 -6.89
C PHE A 170 -12.11 -2.00 -7.47
N THR A 171 -13.21 -2.55 -6.96
CA THR A 171 -13.83 -3.77 -7.50
C THR A 171 -14.20 -3.59 -8.96
N ASP A 172 -14.82 -2.46 -9.30
CA ASP A 172 -15.22 -2.14 -10.67
C ASP A 172 -14.01 -1.94 -11.60
N LEU A 173 -12.93 -1.32 -11.10
CA LEU A 173 -11.67 -1.22 -11.84
C LEU A 173 -11.10 -2.60 -12.17
N LYS A 174 -11.05 -3.48 -11.18
CA LYS A 174 -10.56 -4.86 -11.35
C LYS A 174 -11.42 -5.65 -12.33
N ALA A 175 -12.73 -5.53 -12.25
CA ALA A 175 -13.68 -6.24 -13.12
C ALA A 175 -13.58 -5.82 -14.59
N LYS A 176 -13.22 -4.56 -14.85
CA LYS A 176 -13.06 -4.01 -16.21
C LYS A 176 -11.66 -4.24 -16.79
N ALA A 177 -10.70 -4.64 -15.99
CA ALA A 177 -9.32 -4.81 -16.40
C ALA A 177 -9.08 -6.17 -17.05
N LYS A 178 -8.25 -6.19 -18.10
CA LYS A 178 -7.71 -7.43 -18.65
C LYS A 178 -6.37 -7.72 -17.96
N ILE A 179 -6.39 -8.62 -16.99
CA ILE A 179 -5.22 -9.03 -16.23
C ILE A 179 -4.75 -10.39 -16.73
N SER A 180 -3.47 -10.51 -17.09
CA SER A 180 -2.83 -11.78 -17.43
C SER A 180 -1.61 -11.96 -16.52
N LYS A 181 -1.54 -13.08 -15.81
CA LYS A 181 -0.41 -13.44 -14.95
C LYS A 181 0.44 -14.50 -15.65
N TYR A 182 1.76 -14.37 -15.58
CA TYR A 182 2.74 -15.29 -16.19
C TYR A 182 3.72 -15.73 -15.10
N LEU A 183 3.29 -16.65 -14.24
CA LEU A 183 4.10 -17.24 -13.16
C LEU A 183 4.53 -18.63 -13.53
#